data_c072c3409ecf5ec5268fa94fe204e1c5
#
_entry.id   c072c3409ecf5ec5268fa94fe204e1c5
#
_cell.length_a   1.000
_cell.length_b   1.000
_cell.length_c   1.000
_cell.angle_alpha   90.00
_cell.angle_beta   90.00
_cell.angle_gamma   90.00
#
_symmetry.space_group_name_H-M   'P 1'
#
loop_
_entity.id
_entity.type
_entity.pdbx_description
1 polymer ?
#
loop_
_entity_poly.entity_id
_entity_poly.type
_entity_poly.pdbx_seq_one_letter_code
_entity_poly.pdbx_strand_id
1 'polypeptide(L)'
;REYDADLVMFQFDTISENDKPLLSSYRHNDFDEVQVLTPVEAIKKQVKAEIDGYFWAFLAPASTYQEHGFSFPVGRKIEDLSRICNVIGEATRVVRIPKVLYHYRLREGSITATLDPQLTRDWTRAADDREEYVVHRFPELKGFMTLQQLNFFANLDYETMRQSLIAGLKIDPEDADALRRRIEGLTKSADEGEEPMPEALSELLGLLKLGVTKFAGIEADADSADAAADDDDVTLAERFRDMREDWRQLRIQRIENAEERKAERKAARNGVTFGAI
;
A
#
# COMPACT_ATOMS: atom_id res chain seq x y z
N ARG A 1 18.64 8.53 -22.81
CA ARG A 1 19.16 8.56 -24.19
C ARG A 1 19.03 7.20 -24.87
N GLU A 2 19.47 6.10 -24.26
CA GLU A 2 19.38 4.75 -24.87
C GLU A 2 17.94 4.33 -25.13
N TYR A 3 17.02 4.61 -24.21
CA TYR A 3 15.60 4.25 -24.28
C TYR A 3 14.69 5.43 -24.59
N ASP A 4 15.24 6.60 -24.85
CA ASP A 4 14.48 7.84 -25.05
C ASP A 4 13.42 8.08 -23.97
N ALA A 5 13.84 7.90 -22.70
CA ALA A 5 13.00 8.03 -21.53
C ALA A 5 13.00 9.47 -21.00
N ASP A 6 11.84 9.93 -20.58
CA ASP A 6 11.64 11.19 -19.86
C ASP A 6 11.34 10.98 -18.37
N LEU A 7 11.15 9.74 -17.93
CA LEU A 7 11.13 9.36 -16.52
C LEU A 7 11.94 8.08 -16.33
N VAL A 8 12.97 8.12 -15.47
CA VAL A 8 13.82 6.96 -15.17
C VAL A 8 13.73 6.64 -13.69
N MET A 9 13.18 5.48 -13.37
CA MET A 9 13.12 4.92 -12.01
C MET A 9 14.27 3.93 -11.81
N PHE A 10 14.79 3.86 -10.59
CA PHE A 10 15.92 3.02 -10.24
C PHE A 10 15.72 2.36 -8.88
N GLN A 11 16.53 1.36 -8.59
CA GLN A 11 16.51 0.66 -7.31
C GLN A 11 17.21 1.46 -6.22
N PHE A 12 16.84 1.16 -4.98
CA PHE A 12 17.53 1.64 -3.79
C PHE A 12 17.76 0.48 -2.81
N ASP A 13 18.70 0.64 -1.92
CA ASP A 13 18.89 -0.22 -0.76
C ASP A 13 18.60 0.55 0.54
N THR A 14 18.62 -0.19 1.64
CA THR A 14 18.34 0.37 2.95
C THR A 14 19.58 0.23 3.83
N ILE A 15 19.96 1.32 4.48
CA ILE A 15 21.08 1.36 5.41
C ILE A 15 20.61 1.87 6.78
N SER A 16 21.35 1.43 7.83
CA SER A 16 21.18 1.94 9.20
C SER A 16 21.78 3.34 9.36
N GLU A 17 21.56 3.96 10.51
CA GLU A 17 22.22 5.23 10.86
C GLU A 17 23.74 5.20 10.79
N ASN A 18 24.33 4.02 10.97
CA ASN A 18 25.79 3.78 10.95
C ASN A 18 26.26 3.19 9.60
N ASP A 19 25.60 3.47 8.51
CA ASP A 19 25.92 3.02 7.14
C ASP A 19 26.00 1.48 6.95
N LYS A 20 25.38 0.71 7.83
CA LYS A 20 25.36 -0.75 7.68
C LYS A 20 24.17 -1.15 6.79
N PRO A 21 24.38 -2.01 5.78
CA PRO A 21 23.28 -2.55 4.99
C PRO A 21 22.25 -3.24 5.89
N LEU A 22 20.98 -2.98 5.63
CA LEU A 22 19.86 -3.63 6.29
C LEU A 22 19.11 -4.50 5.28
N LEU A 23 18.63 -5.66 5.76
CA LEU A 23 17.66 -6.43 4.99
C LEU A 23 16.38 -5.61 4.91
N SER A 24 16.13 -5.05 3.72
CA SER A 24 15.00 -4.19 3.50
C SER A 24 13.72 -5.01 3.32
N SER A 25 12.65 -4.57 3.97
CA SER A 25 11.29 -5.02 3.68
C SER A 25 10.72 -4.40 2.38
N TYR A 26 11.42 -3.44 1.78
CA TYR A 26 11.06 -2.79 0.52
C TYR A 26 11.41 -3.66 -0.69
N ARG A 27 10.71 -4.81 -0.83
CA ARG A 27 10.99 -5.80 -1.88
C ARG A 27 10.45 -5.44 -3.26
N HIS A 28 9.68 -4.36 -3.39
CA HIS A 28 9.07 -3.93 -4.65
C HIS A 28 10.09 -3.41 -5.67
N ASN A 29 11.31 -3.13 -5.20
CA ASN A 29 12.44 -2.73 -6.02
C ASN A 29 13.28 -3.90 -6.57
N ASP A 30 12.94 -5.15 -6.27
CA ASP A 30 13.73 -6.30 -6.70
C ASP A 30 13.30 -6.73 -8.10
N PHE A 31 13.91 -6.14 -9.11
CA PHE A 31 13.78 -6.51 -10.53
C PHE A 31 15.16 -6.51 -11.18
N ASP A 32 15.39 -7.43 -12.09
CA ASP A 32 16.71 -7.74 -12.69
C ASP A 32 16.84 -7.34 -14.17
N GLU A 33 15.75 -6.88 -14.78
CA GLU A 33 15.73 -6.46 -16.19
C GLU A 33 15.21 -5.02 -16.34
N VAL A 34 15.70 -4.33 -17.37
CA VAL A 34 15.16 -3.04 -17.75
C VAL A 34 13.71 -3.19 -18.17
N GLN A 35 12.84 -2.36 -17.63
CA GLN A 35 11.43 -2.30 -17.99
C GLN A 35 11.13 -0.97 -18.67
N VAL A 36 10.55 -1.04 -19.86
CA VAL A 36 10.05 0.14 -20.59
C VAL A 36 8.54 0.11 -20.51
N LEU A 37 7.95 1.14 -19.93
CA LEU A 37 6.53 1.21 -19.60
C LEU A 37 5.91 2.46 -20.22
N THR A 38 4.65 2.34 -20.59
CA THR A 38 3.78 3.49 -20.81
C THR A 38 3.42 4.15 -19.46
N PRO A 39 2.99 5.42 -19.44
CA PRO A 39 2.50 6.06 -18.22
C PRO A 39 1.37 5.28 -17.54
N VAL A 40 0.43 4.74 -18.31
CA VAL A 40 -0.70 3.95 -17.81
C VAL A 40 -0.22 2.66 -17.12
N GLU A 41 0.71 1.93 -17.72
CA GLU A 41 1.31 0.74 -17.11
C GLU A 41 2.06 1.08 -15.83
N ALA A 42 2.83 2.17 -15.83
CA ALA A 42 3.57 2.61 -14.65
C ALA A 42 2.64 3.07 -13.53
N ILE A 43 1.55 3.80 -13.83
CA ILE A 43 0.51 4.18 -12.86
C ILE A 43 -0.14 2.94 -12.27
N LYS A 44 -0.58 1.98 -13.09
CA LYS A 44 -1.18 0.72 -12.59
C LYS A 44 -0.24 -0.02 -11.64
N LYS A 45 1.04 -0.09 -11.97
CA LYS A 45 2.05 -0.71 -11.11
C LYS A 45 2.29 0.07 -9.82
N GLN A 46 2.36 1.41 -9.89
CA GLN A 46 2.53 2.26 -8.73
C GLN A 46 1.34 2.15 -7.76
N VAL A 47 0.12 2.22 -8.28
CA VAL A 47 -1.10 2.12 -7.47
C VAL A 47 -1.24 0.76 -6.80
N LYS A 48 -0.75 -0.32 -7.44
CA LYS A 48 -0.64 -1.68 -6.86
C LYS A 48 0.56 -1.86 -5.92
N ALA A 49 1.33 -0.82 -5.66
CA ALA A 49 2.59 -0.87 -4.92
C ALA A 49 3.64 -1.84 -5.52
N GLU A 50 3.60 -2.08 -6.84
CA GLU A 50 4.65 -2.79 -7.58
C GLU A 50 5.79 -1.86 -8.00
N ILE A 51 5.57 -0.55 -7.91
CA ILE A 51 6.55 0.54 -8.06
C ILE A 51 6.41 1.43 -6.83
N ASP A 52 7.54 1.77 -6.22
CA ASP A 52 7.55 2.72 -5.11
C ASP A 52 7.24 4.15 -5.59
N GLY A 53 6.60 4.92 -4.72
CA GLY A 53 6.18 6.29 -5.00
C GLY A 53 7.14 7.37 -4.51
N TYR A 54 8.37 7.02 -4.15
CA TYR A 54 9.31 7.94 -3.53
C TYR A 54 9.97 8.88 -4.55
N PHE A 55 9.90 10.18 -4.31
CA PHE A 55 10.46 11.22 -5.19
C PHE A 55 11.99 11.18 -5.32
N TRP A 56 12.67 10.52 -4.40
CA TRP A 56 14.12 10.29 -4.47
C TRP A 56 14.51 9.01 -5.23
N ALA A 57 13.55 8.19 -5.67
CA ALA A 57 13.78 6.93 -6.37
C ALA A 57 13.64 7.03 -7.91
N PHE A 58 13.61 8.24 -8.45
CA PHE A 58 13.55 8.46 -9.90
C PHE A 58 14.19 9.79 -10.33
N LEU A 59 14.41 9.92 -11.63
CA LEU A 59 14.85 11.15 -12.30
C LEU A 59 13.82 11.54 -13.34
N ALA A 60 13.42 12.81 -13.33
CA ALA A 60 12.57 13.43 -14.33
C ALA A 60 13.19 14.76 -14.79
N PRO A 61 12.92 15.26 -16.01
CA PRO A 61 13.31 16.57 -16.43
C PRO A 61 12.71 17.66 -15.53
N ALA A 62 13.43 18.75 -15.31
CA ALA A 62 12.91 19.89 -14.55
C ALA A 62 11.63 20.49 -15.18
N SER A 63 11.49 20.42 -16.50
CA SER A 63 10.30 20.84 -17.24
C SER A 63 9.02 20.13 -16.76
N THR A 64 9.09 18.85 -16.39
CA THR A 64 7.96 18.08 -15.82
C THR A 64 7.34 18.81 -14.63
N TYR A 65 8.15 19.46 -13.80
CA TYR A 65 7.68 20.19 -12.62
C TYR A 65 7.27 21.63 -12.92
N GLN A 66 7.93 22.25 -13.90
CA GLN A 66 7.73 23.66 -14.21
C GLN A 66 6.53 23.91 -15.12
N GLU A 67 6.31 23.03 -16.10
CA GLU A 67 5.30 23.22 -17.16
C GLU A 67 3.90 22.79 -16.74
N HIS A 68 3.78 21.86 -15.77
CA HIS A 68 2.49 21.28 -15.37
C HIS A 68 1.97 21.83 -14.02
N GLY A 69 2.50 22.93 -13.53
CA GLY A 69 2.03 23.58 -12.30
C GLY A 69 2.20 22.68 -11.07
N PHE A 70 3.21 21.82 -11.08
CA PHE A 70 3.45 20.85 -10.02
C PHE A 70 3.79 21.55 -8.70
N SER A 71 3.12 21.13 -7.63
CA SER A 71 3.44 21.55 -6.27
C SER A 71 3.11 20.48 -5.26
N PHE A 72 3.92 20.38 -4.21
CA PHE A 72 3.57 19.55 -3.06
C PHE A 72 2.54 20.24 -2.17
N PRO A 73 1.60 19.47 -1.57
CA PRO A 73 0.65 20.02 -0.62
C PRO A 73 1.37 20.51 0.64
N VAL A 74 1.14 21.77 1.03
CA VAL A 74 1.77 22.36 2.21
C VAL A 74 1.07 21.89 3.49
N GLY A 75 1.87 21.59 4.53
CA GLY A 75 1.37 21.23 5.87
C GLY A 75 0.74 19.85 5.98
N ARG A 76 0.96 18.97 4.98
CA ARG A 76 0.55 17.55 5.00
C ARG A 76 1.76 16.64 4.90
N LYS A 77 1.67 15.51 5.57
CA LYS A 77 2.58 14.36 5.37
C LYS A 77 2.13 13.55 4.15
N ILE A 78 2.94 12.59 3.70
CA ILE A 78 2.60 11.66 2.60
C ILE A 78 2.39 12.40 1.25
N GLU A 79 3.12 13.45 1.05
CA GLU A 79 3.10 14.27 -0.16
C GLU A 79 3.51 13.49 -1.41
N ASP A 80 4.40 12.51 -1.27
CA ASP A 80 4.85 11.62 -2.33
C ASP A 80 3.67 10.87 -2.97
N LEU A 81 2.84 10.20 -2.17
CA LEU A 81 1.66 9.48 -2.63
C LEU A 81 0.68 10.40 -3.39
N SER A 82 0.52 11.61 -2.88
CA SER A 82 -0.36 12.62 -3.47
C SER A 82 0.06 13.04 -4.88
N ARG A 83 1.37 12.95 -5.22
CA ARG A 83 1.93 13.59 -6.42
C ARG A 83 2.67 12.68 -7.38
N ILE A 84 3.00 11.45 -6.99
CA ILE A 84 3.79 10.55 -7.84
C ILE A 84 3.11 10.26 -9.17
N CYS A 85 1.80 10.03 -9.17
CA CYS A 85 1.05 9.76 -10.39
C CYS A 85 1.02 10.96 -11.35
N ASN A 86 1.10 12.20 -10.83
CA ASN A 86 1.20 13.39 -11.67
C ASN A 86 2.51 13.37 -12.48
N VAL A 87 3.63 13.02 -11.84
CA VAL A 87 4.93 12.94 -12.54
C VAL A 87 4.94 11.80 -13.56
N ILE A 88 4.39 10.63 -13.17
CA ILE A 88 4.31 9.48 -14.09
C ILE A 88 3.39 9.78 -15.28
N GLY A 89 2.25 10.42 -15.03
CA GLY A 89 1.24 10.68 -16.05
C GLY A 89 1.60 11.74 -17.07
N GLU A 90 2.57 12.63 -16.76
CA GLU A 90 3.11 13.62 -17.69
C GLU A 90 4.32 13.10 -18.48
N ALA A 91 4.86 11.92 -18.12
CA ALA A 91 5.88 11.26 -18.92
C ALA A 91 5.29 10.69 -20.22
N THR A 92 6.12 10.59 -21.25
CA THR A 92 5.78 9.86 -22.49
C THR A 92 6.30 8.42 -22.44
N ARG A 93 7.40 8.21 -21.72
CA ARG A 93 8.06 6.91 -21.57
C ARG A 93 8.73 6.78 -20.21
N VAL A 94 8.29 5.79 -19.46
CA VAL A 94 8.85 5.45 -18.15
C VAL A 94 9.80 4.27 -18.30
N VAL A 95 11.02 4.40 -17.81
CA VAL A 95 12.00 3.31 -17.81
C VAL A 95 12.42 2.99 -16.39
N ARG A 96 12.37 1.71 -16.02
CA ARG A 96 12.92 1.22 -14.76
C ARG A 96 14.23 0.49 -15.03
N ILE A 97 15.29 0.88 -14.35
CA ILE A 97 16.62 0.26 -14.49
C ILE A 97 16.99 -0.53 -13.24
N PRO A 98 17.51 -1.78 -13.37
CA PRO A 98 17.89 -2.63 -12.24
C PRO A 98 19.23 -2.21 -11.66
N LYS A 99 19.32 -0.97 -11.18
CA LYS A 99 20.53 -0.40 -10.58
C LYS A 99 20.17 0.30 -9.28
N VAL A 100 20.87 -0.05 -8.21
CA VAL A 100 20.81 0.69 -6.95
C VAL A 100 21.57 2.00 -7.12
N LEU A 101 20.85 3.12 -7.07
CA LEU A 101 21.42 4.47 -7.20
C LEU A 101 21.16 5.34 -5.97
N TYR A 102 20.45 4.83 -4.99
CA TYR A 102 20.13 5.54 -3.76
C TYR A 102 20.25 4.62 -2.54
N HIS A 103 20.75 5.17 -1.41
CA HIS A 103 20.83 4.47 -0.12
C HIS A 103 19.86 5.12 0.86
N TYR A 104 18.72 4.47 1.09
CA TYR A 104 17.72 4.97 2.02
C TYR A 104 18.12 4.70 3.47
N ARG A 105 18.38 5.75 4.23
CA ARG A 105 18.78 5.66 5.64
C ARG A 105 17.59 5.59 6.56
N LEU A 106 17.43 4.46 7.28
CA LEU A 106 16.44 4.35 8.35
C LEU A 106 16.94 5.05 9.61
N ARG A 107 16.07 5.88 10.20
CA ARG A 107 16.33 6.62 11.42
C ARG A 107 15.22 6.36 12.44
N GLU A 108 15.58 6.33 13.72
CA GLU A 108 14.58 6.42 14.79
C GLU A 108 13.83 7.77 14.70
N GLY A 109 12.50 7.75 14.95
CA GLY A 109 11.68 8.96 14.88
C GLY A 109 11.31 9.40 13.45
N SER A 110 11.47 8.53 12.44
CA SER A 110 10.93 8.79 11.10
C SER A 110 9.44 9.11 11.15
N ILE A 111 8.98 10.04 10.30
CA ILE A 111 7.57 10.49 10.22
C ILE A 111 6.58 9.33 10.07
N THR A 112 7.00 8.26 9.40
CA THR A 112 6.17 7.07 9.13
C THR A 112 6.36 5.93 10.15
N ALA A 113 7.19 6.14 11.17
CA ALA A 113 7.50 5.10 12.16
C ALA A 113 6.31 4.76 13.07
N THR A 114 5.43 5.74 13.30
CA THR A 114 4.24 5.58 14.15
C THR A 114 3.04 6.20 13.46
N LEU A 115 1.96 5.42 13.35
CA LEU A 115 0.67 5.93 12.87
C LEU A 115 0.08 6.87 13.94
N ASP A 116 -0.37 8.05 13.54
CA ASP A 116 -1.10 9.00 14.37
C ASP A 116 -2.38 9.47 13.64
N PRO A 117 -3.37 10.06 14.34
CA PRO A 117 -4.61 10.49 13.68
C PRO A 117 -4.39 11.49 12.54
N GLN A 118 -3.39 12.36 12.64
CA GLN A 118 -3.06 13.28 11.55
C GLN A 118 -2.49 12.55 10.35
N LEU A 119 -1.63 11.56 10.59
CA LEU A 119 -1.05 10.73 9.53
C LEU A 119 -2.14 9.96 8.79
N THR A 120 -3.13 9.40 9.50
CA THR A 120 -4.29 8.72 8.88
C THR A 120 -5.08 9.66 7.96
N ARG A 121 -5.36 10.88 8.40
CA ARG A 121 -6.02 11.91 7.57
C ARG A 121 -5.19 12.30 6.35
N ASP A 122 -3.88 12.41 6.51
CA ASP A 122 -2.98 12.76 5.41
C ASP A 122 -2.86 11.63 4.38
N TRP A 123 -2.87 10.36 4.83
CA TRP A 123 -2.97 9.19 3.95
C TRP A 123 -4.27 9.20 3.13
N THR A 124 -5.40 9.47 3.78
CA THR A 124 -6.71 9.57 3.11
C THR A 124 -6.69 10.65 2.03
N ARG A 125 -6.26 11.85 2.38
CA ARG A 125 -6.17 12.98 1.44
C ARG A 125 -5.22 12.72 0.28
N ALA A 126 -4.07 12.09 0.56
CA ALA A 126 -3.11 11.76 -0.49
C ALA A 126 -3.66 10.72 -1.48
N ALA A 127 -4.43 9.75 -0.99
CA ALA A 127 -5.11 8.77 -1.82
C ALA A 127 -6.21 9.42 -2.69
N ASP A 128 -6.98 10.34 -2.13
CA ASP A 128 -8.01 11.10 -2.86
C ASP A 128 -7.37 11.99 -3.96
N ASP A 129 -6.33 12.74 -3.64
CA ASP A 129 -5.58 13.56 -4.63
C ASP A 129 -5.06 12.70 -5.79
N ARG A 130 -4.53 11.52 -5.47
CA ARG A 130 -4.04 10.56 -6.48
C ARG A 130 -5.16 10.05 -7.38
N GLU A 131 -6.29 9.64 -6.79
CA GLU A 131 -7.46 9.17 -7.55
C GLU A 131 -7.98 10.27 -8.47
N GLU A 132 -8.18 11.47 -7.95
CA GLU A 132 -8.66 12.63 -8.70
C GLU A 132 -7.79 12.88 -9.94
N TYR A 133 -6.47 12.93 -9.77
CA TYR A 133 -5.55 13.10 -10.89
C TYR A 133 -5.66 11.96 -11.91
N VAL A 134 -5.59 10.70 -11.45
CA VAL A 134 -5.57 9.53 -12.33
C VAL A 134 -6.87 9.42 -13.13
N VAL A 135 -8.03 9.57 -12.49
CA VAL A 135 -9.33 9.47 -13.18
C VAL A 135 -9.56 10.65 -14.11
N HIS A 136 -9.09 11.85 -13.76
CA HIS A 136 -9.18 13.01 -14.65
C HIS A 136 -8.30 12.84 -15.90
N ARG A 137 -7.06 12.39 -15.72
CA ARG A 137 -6.05 12.27 -16.79
C ARG A 137 -6.23 11.02 -17.65
N PHE A 138 -6.73 9.92 -17.04
CA PHE A 138 -6.92 8.60 -17.63
C PHE A 138 -8.31 8.05 -17.25
N PRO A 139 -9.39 8.56 -17.83
CA PRO A 139 -10.77 8.16 -17.45
C PRO A 139 -11.05 6.66 -17.57
N GLU A 140 -10.34 5.98 -18.47
CA GLU A 140 -10.40 4.52 -18.65
C GLU A 140 -9.92 3.72 -17.42
N LEU A 141 -9.19 4.35 -16.51
CA LEU A 141 -8.73 3.73 -15.27
C LEU A 141 -9.72 3.84 -14.11
N LYS A 142 -10.90 4.43 -14.31
CA LYS A 142 -11.88 4.67 -13.24
C LYS A 142 -12.23 3.38 -12.47
N GLY A 143 -12.61 2.31 -13.15
CA GLY A 143 -12.95 1.03 -12.52
C GLY A 143 -11.77 0.44 -11.74
N PHE A 144 -10.60 0.42 -12.37
CA PHE A 144 -9.36 0.03 -11.71
C PHE A 144 -9.08 0.85 -10.44
N MET A 145 -9.19 2.18 -10.51
CA MET A 145 -8.97 3.06 -9.35
C MET A 145 -9.97 2.81 -8.23
N THR A 146 -11.25 2.57 -8.54
CA THR A 146 -12.28 2.23 -7.54
C THR A 146 -11.86 1.02 -6.71
N LEU A 147 -11.43 -0.08 -7.33
CA LEU A 147 -10.97 -1.27 -6.62
C LEU A 147 -9.68 -1.01 -5.82
N GLN A 148 -8.74 -0.25 -6.36
CA GLN A 148 -7.50 0.05 -5.68
C GLN A 148 -7.70 1.00 -4.49
N GLN A 149 -8.60 1.97 -4.61
CA GLN A 149 -9.01 2.83 -3.49
C GLN A 149 -9.72 2.03 -2.40
N LEU A 150 -10.63 1.14 -2.78
CA LEU A 150 -11.29 0.25 -1.82
C LEU A 150 -10.27 -0.60 -1.06
N ASN A 151 -9.32 -1.23 -1.77
CA ASN A 151 -8.24 -1.99 -1.14
C ASN A 151 -7.37 -1.12 -0.22
N PHE A 152 -7.03 0.10 -0.65
CA PHE A 152 -6.24 1.03 0.13
C PHE A 152 -6.95 1.41 1.45
N PHE A 153 -8.20 1.85 1.38
CA PHE A 153 -8.95 2.27 2.56
C PHE A 153 -9.30 1.12 3.49
N ALA A 154 -9.58 -0.07 2.96
CA ALA A 154 -9.77 -1.27 3.78
C ALA A 154 -8.51 -1.63 4.58
N ASN A 155 -7.33 -1.56 3.95
CA ASN A 155 -6.07 -1.79 4.66
C ASN A 155 -5.75 -0.66 5.66
N LEU A 156 -6.08 0.59 5.35
CA LEU A 156 -5.90 1.72 6.26
C LEU A 156 -6.78 1.58 7.51
N ASP A 157 -8.05 1.20 7.34
CA ASP A 157 -8.97 0.96 8.46
C ASP A 157 -8.51 -0.21 9.32
N TYR A 158 -8.11 -1.32 8.71
CA TYR A 158 -7.52 -2.46 9.41
C TYR A 158 -6.29 -2.08 10.23
N GLU A 159 -5.34 -1.36 9.63
CA GLU A 159 -4.12 -0.95 10.33
C GLU A 159 -4.41 0.05 11.46
N THR A 160 -5.36 0.94 11.26
CA THR A 160 -5.81 1.91 12.26
C THR A 160 -6.43 1.20 13.46
N MET A 161 -7.33 0.22 13.24
CA MET A 161 -7.88 -0.62 14.29
C MET A 161 -6.79 -1.43 15.01
N ARG A 162 -5.88 -2.02 14.26
CA ARG A 162 -4.77 -2.80 14.82
C ARG A 162 -3.87 -1.94 15.73
N GLN A 163 -3.53 -0.73 15.30
CA GLN A 163 -2.72 0.21 16.11
C GLN A 163 -3.49 0.70 17.35
N SER A 164 -4.79 0.89 17.24
CA SER A 164 -5.62 1.22 18.39
C SER A 164 -5.57 0.13 19.45
N LEU A 165 -5.70 -1.12 19.06
CA LEU A 165 -5.68 -2.27 19.98
C LEU A 165 -4.32 -2.55 20.60
N ILE A 166 -3.23 -2.47 19.80
CA ILE A 166 -1.90 -2.89 20.23
C ILE A 166 -1.14 -1.77 20.92
N ALA A 167 -1.25 -0.55 20.38
CA ALA A 167 -0.48 0.61 20.81
C ALA A 167 -1.32 1.68 21.53
N GLY A 168 -2.63 1.45 21.73
CA GLY A 168 -3.51 2.42 22.36
C GLY A 168 -3.71 3.69 21.54
N LEU A 169 -3.56 3.61 20.22
CA LEU A 169 -3.82 4.75 19.33
C LEU A 169 -5.27 5.21 19.52
N LYS A 170 -5.44 6.46 19.94
CA LYS A 170 -6.77 7.09 20.03
C LYS A 170 -7.16 7.58 18.63
N ILE A 171 -8.24 7.01 18.12
CA ILE A 171 -8.82 7.40 16.84
C ILE A 171 -9.96 8.35 17.13
N ASP A 172 -10.05 9.44 16.35
CA ASP A 172 -11.23 10.29 16.39
C ASP A 172 -12.42 9.50 15.81
N PRO A 173 -13.54 9.37 16.54
CA PRO A 173 -14.72 8.66 16.06
C PRO A 173 -15.23 9.19 14.71
N GLU A 174 -15.15 10.51 14.48
CA GLU A 174 -15.57 11.12 13.21
C GLU A 174 -14.68 10.68 12.05
N ASP A 175 -13.36 10.58 12.25
CA ASP A 175 -12.41 10.08 11.25
C ASP A 175 -12.67 8.59 10.95
N ALA A 176 -12.91 7.78 11.98
CA ALA A 176 -13.23 6.36 11.81
C ALA A 176 -14.53 6.16 11.02
N ASP A 177 -15.58 6.92 11.36
CA ASP A 177 -16.85 6.86 10.64
C ASP A 177 -16.76 7.40 9.22
N ALA A 178 -15.95 8.42 8.97
CA ALA A 178 -15.69 8.92 7.63
C ALA A 178 -15.00 7.87 6.75
N LEU A 179 -14.01 7.15 7.31
CA LEU A 179 -13.30 6.07 6.62
C LEU A 179 -14.24 4.92 6.29
N ARG A 180 -15.08 4.49 7.22
CA ARG A 180 -16.09 3.43 7.01
C ARG A 180 -17.11 3.81 5.92
N ARG A 181 -17.68 5.02 5.97
CA ARG A 181 -18.57 5.50 4.91
C ARG A 181 -17.91 5.51 3.54
N ARG A 182 -16.61 5.85 3.48
CA ARG A 182 -15.84 5.80 2.23
C ARG A 182 -15.72 4.37 1.71
N ILE A 183 -15.38 3.41 2.58
CA ILE A 183 -15.30 1.97 2.24
C ILE A 183 -16.65 1.47 1.73
N GLU A 184 -17.76 1.77 2.40
CA GLU A 184 -19.11 1.38 1.98
C GLU A 184 -19.47 1.93 0.60
N GLY A 185 -19.21 3.22 0.37
CA GLY A 185 -19.45 3.85 -0.93
C GLY A 185 -18.65 3.23 -2.06
N LEU A 186 -17.35 2.96 -1.81
CA LEU A 186 -16.47 2.31 -2.78
C LEU A 186 -16.85 0.84 -3.03
N THR A 187 -17.28 0.10 -1.98
CA THR A 187 -17.76 -1.26 -2.13
C THR A 187 -18.99 -1.29 -3.06
N LYS A 188 -19.96 -0.41 -2.85
CA LYS A 188 -21.11 -0.30 -3.73
C LYS A 188 -20.72 0.03 -5.17
N SER A 189 -19.81 0.98 -5.36
CA SER A 189 -19.33 1.34 -6.70
C SER A 189 -18.54 0.20 -7.36
N ALA A 190 -17.83 -0.60 -6.60
CA ALA A 190 -17.12 -1.78 -7.12
C ALA A 190 -18.08 -2.90 -7.52
N ASP A 191 -19.13 -3.14 -6.73
CA ASP A 191 -20.18 -4.14 -7.03
C ASP A 191 -21.01 -3.78 -8.28
N GLU A 192 -21.15 -2.48 -8.57
CA GLU A 192 -21.82 -1.96 -9.77
C GLU A 192 -20.87 -1.92 -10.99
N GLY A 193 -19.57 -2.12 -10.79
CA GLY A 193 -18.53 -2.08 -11.82
C GLY A 193 -18.40 -3.39 -12.61
N GLU A 194 -17.67 -3.32 -13.73
CA GLU A 194 -17.42 -4.50 -14.59
C GLU A 194 -16.22 -5.35 -14.11
N GLU A 195 -15.31 -4.79 -13.31
CA GLU A 195 -14.15 -5.50 -12.82
C GLU A 195 -14.50 -6.35 -11.58
N PRO A 196 -14.15 -7.65 -11.58
CA PRO A 196 -14.46 -8.52 -10.44
C PRO A 196 -13.64 -8.11 -9.20
N MET A 197 -14.30 -8.12 -8.05
CA MET A 197 -13.64 -7.87 -6.77
C MET A 197 -12.66 -9.00 -6.45
N PRO A 198 -11.38 -8.71 -6.17
CA PRO A 198 -10.41 -9.73 -5.76
C PRO A 198 -10.83 -10.46 -4.48
N GLU A 199 -10.66 -11.77 -4.43
CA GLU A 199 -11.04 -12.61 -3.28
C GLU A 199 -10.42 -12.09 -1.97
N ALA A 200 -9.12 -11.80 -1.95
CA ALA A 200 -8.44 -11.26 -0.77
C ALA A 200 -9.03 -9.92 -0.27
N LEU A 201 -9.55 -9.09 -1.18
CA LEU A 201 -10.23 -7.85 -0.79
C LEU A 201 -11.62 -8.13 -0.20
N SER A 202 -12.37 -9.07 -0.78
CA SER A 202 -13.64 -9.54 -0.24
C SER A 202 -13.50 -10.10 1.18
N GLU A 203 -12.47 -10.91 1.42
CA GLU A 203 -12.14 -11.44 2.74
C GLU A 203 -11.81 -10.34 3.74
N LEU A 204 -10.96 -9.37 3.35
CA LEU A 204 -10.62 -8.23 4.20
C LEU A 204 -11.85 -7.41 4.59
N LEU A 205 -12.74 -7.13 3.64
CA LEU A 205 -14.01 -6.42 3.91
C LEU A 205 -14.93 -7.20 4.85
N GLY A 206 -14.94 -8.54 4.73
CA GLY A 206 -15.65 -9.41 5.66
C GLY A 206 -15.09 -9.31 7.08
N LEU A 207 -13.78 -9.32 7.25
CA LEU A 207 -13.11 -9.16 8.55
C LEU A 207 -13.38 -7.78 9.17
N LEU A 208 -13.34 -6.72 8.39
CA LEU A 208 -13.66 -5.36 8.87
C LEU A 208 -15.10 -5.26 9.38
N LYS A 209 -16.07 -5.85 8.69
CA LYS A 209 -17.47 -5.91 9.15
C LYS A 209 -17.61 -6.64 10.48
N LEU A 210 -16.91 -7.76 10.66
CA LEU A 210 -16.90 -8.51 11.92
C LEU A 210 -16.23 -7.73 13.06
N GLY A 211 -15.12 -7.04 12.76
CA GLY A 211 -14.42 -6.18 13.72
C GLY A 211 -15.31 -5.05 14.24
N VAL A 212 -15.98 -4.33 13.35
CA VAL A 212 -16.86 -3.21 13.70
C VAL A 212 -18.02 -3.63 14.60
N THR A 213 -18.70 -4.75 14.30
CA THR A 213 -19.81 -5.25 15.13
C THR A 213 -19.36 -5.65 16.53
N LYS A 214 -18.13 -6.18 16.67
CA LYS A 214 -17.60 -6.55 17.99
C LYS A 214 -17.10 -5.35 18.79
N PHE A 215 -16.53 -4.34 18.15
CA PHE A 215 -16.12 -3.09 18.80
C PHE A 215 -17.33 -2.31 19.35
N ALA A 216 -18.38 -2.16 18.56
CA ALA A 216 -19.63 -1.55 19.02
C ALA A 216 -20.26 -2.32 20.20
N GLY A 217 -20.08 -3.66 20.27
CA GLY A 217 -20.50 -4.47 21.40
C GLY A 217 -19.67 -4.22 22.66
N ILE A 218 -18.36 -4.05 22.55
CA ILE A 218 -17.46 -3.79 23.69
C ILE A 218 -17.71 -2.39 24.31
N GLU A 219 -18.00 -1.37 23.51
CA GLU A 219 -18.39 -0.05 24.04
C GLU A 219 -19.75 -0.09 24.76
N ALA A 220 -20.71 -0.87 24.25
CA ALA A 220 -22.01 -1.05 24.88
C ALA A 220 -21.94 -1.86 26.19
N ASP A 221 -21.02 -2.83 26.28
CA ASP A 221 -20.81 -3.66 27.47
C ASP A 221 -19.93 -2.96 28.53
N ALA A 222 -19.08 -2.00 28.14
CA ALA A 222 -18.29 -1.21 29.10
C ALA A 222 -19.16 -0.26 29.94
N ASP A 223 -20.31 0.17 29.43
CA ASP A 223 -21.33 0.94 30.16
C ASP A 223 -22.24 0.03 31.01
N SER A 224 -22.16 -1.31 30.87
CA SER A 224 -22.96 -2.31 31.63
C SER A 224 -22.07 -3.31 32.40
N ALA A 225 -21.04 -2.82 33.09
CA ALA A 225 -20.11 -3.66 33.86
C ALA A 225 -20.75 -4.31 35.08
N ASP A 226 -21.67 -5.24 34.87
CA ASP A 226 -22.11 -6.22 35.86
C ASP A 226 -22.82 -7.44 35.18
N ALA A 227 -22.11 -8.21 34.38
CA ALA A 227 -22.62 -9.50 33.93
C ALA A 227 -21.49 -10.52 33.73
N ALA A 228 -21.69 -11.67 34.34
CA ALA A 228 -20.80 -12.80 34.49
C ALA A 228 -20.09 -13.28 33.22
N ALA A 229 -18.82 -13.56 33.34
CA ALA A 229 -18.01 -14.26 32.37
C ALA A 229 -18.51 -15.71 32.18
N ASP A 230 -18.87 -16.04 30.94
CA ASP A 230 -19.08 -17.43 30.53
C ASP A 230 -17.74 -17.95 29.93
N ASP A 231 -17.33 -19.14 30.37
CA ASP A 231 -15.94 -19.67 30.34
C ASP A 231 -15.51 -20.24 28.97
N ASP A 232 -16.27 -20.03 27.88
CA ASP A 232 -16.00 -20.59 26.54
C ASP A 232 -15.70 -19.55 25.45
N ASP A 233 -15.54 -18.28 25.77
CA ASP A 233 -15.27 -17.24 24.76
C ASP A 233 -13.77 -16.98 24.64
N VAL A 234 -13.16 -17.55 23.57
CA VAL A 234 -11.83 -17.16 23.09
C VAL A 234 -11.78 -15.64 23.00
N THR A 235 -10.95 -15.01 23.82
CA THR A 235 -10.90 -13.56 23.93
C THR A 235 -10.62 -12.91 22.56
N LEU A 236 -11.15 -11.73 22.34
CA LEU A 236 -10.91 -10.96 21.12
C LEU A 236 -9.40 -10.84 20.82
N ALA A 237 -8.57 -10.70 21.89
CA ALA A 237 -7.12 -10.68 21.80
C ALA A 237 -6.52 -12.01 21.28
N GLU A 238 -7.12 -13.16 21.60
CA GLU A 238 -6.68 -14.47 21.10
C GLU A 238 -7.06 -14.66 19.64
N ARG A 239 -8.27 -14.28 19.23
CA ARG A 239 -8.69 -14.30 17.81
C ARG A 239 -7.87 -13.36 16.95
N PHE A 240 -7.49 -12.17 17.44
CA PHE A 240 -6.57 -11.27 16.75
C PHE A 240 -5.12 -11.79 16.76
N ARG A 241 -4.73 -12.56 17.78
CA ARG A 241 -3.43 -13.24 17.82
C ARG A 241 -3.36 -14.31 16.75
N ASP A 242 -4.40 -15.13 16.62
CA ASP A 242 -4.50 -16.20 15.62
C ASP A 242 -4.58 -15.62 14.21
N MET A 243 -5.39 -14.59 13.98
CA MET A 243 -5.46 -13.87 12.72
C MET A 243 -4.11 -13.21 12.35
N ARG A 244 -3.38 -12.67 13.33
CA ARG A 244 -2.03 -12.12 13.11
C ARG A 244 -1.03 -13.19 12.73
N GLU A 245 -1.14 -14.38 13.32
CA GLU A 245 -0.28 -15.52 12.98
C GLU A 245 -0.62 -16.05 11.57
N ASP A 246 -1.88 -16.16 11.23
CA ASP A 246 -2.34 -16.51 9.88
C ASP A 246 -1.84 -15.51 8.82
N TRP A 247 -1.91 -14.20 9.07
CA TRP A 247 -1.35 -13.19 8.20
C TRP A 247 0.17 -13.24 8.11
N ARG A 248 0.84 -13.58 9.21
CA ARG A 248 2.28 -13.81 9.22
C ARG A 248 2.63 -15.02 8.38
N GLN A 249 1.88 -16.11 8.49
CA GLN A 249 2.05 -17.33 7.70
C GLN A 249 1.75 -17.07 6.23
N LEU A 250 0.67 -16.40 5.89
CA LEU A 250 0.35 -15.98 4.51
C LEU A 250 1.42 -15.07 3.92
N ARG A 251 1.99 -14.18 4.72
CA ARG A 251 3.09 -13.32 4.28
C ARG A 251 4.37 -14.13 4.05
N ILE A 252 4.69 -15.07 4.93
CA ILE A 252 5.82 -15.99 4.80
C ILE A 252 5.63 -16.84 3.54
N GLN A 253 4.46 -17.41 3.34
CA GLN A 253 4.14 -18.25 2.18
C GLN A 253 4.17 -17.48 0.85
N ARG A 254 3.76 -16.20 0.83
CA ARG A 254 3.95 -15.32 -0.33
C ARG A 254 5.42 -15.06 -0.64
N ILE A 255 6.24 -14.94 0.40
CA ILE A 255 7.70 -14.76 0.28
C ILE A 255 8.33 -16.03 -0.27
N GLU A 256 8.02 -17.19 0.29
CA GLU A 256 8.52 -18.49 -0.16
C GLU A 256 8.10 -18.77 -1.61
N ASN A 257 6.84 -18.57 -1.95
CA ASN A 257 6.34 -18.70 -3.33
C ASN A 257 6.97 -17.69 -4.31
N ALA A 258 7.43 -16.54 -3.85
CA ALA A 258 8.17 -15.59 -4.69
C ALA A 258 9.62 -16.02 -4.88
N GLU A 259 10.24 -16.58 -3.84
CA GLU A 259 11.61 -17.13 -3.91
C GLU A 259 11.67 -18.39 -4.75
N GLU A 260 10.67 -19.28 -4.64
CA GLU A 260 10.54 -20.45 -5.51
C GLU A 260 10.40 -20.06 -6.99
N ARG A 261 9.50 -19.10 -7.30
CA ARG A 261 9.36 -18.57 -8.67
C ARG A 261 10.64 -17.91 -9.18
N LYS A 262 11.40 -17.25 -8.30
CA LYS A 262 12.70 -16.66 -8.63
C LYS A 262 13.75 -17.77 -8.91
N ALA A 263 13.75 -18.81 -8.09
CA ALA A 263 14.63 -19.97 -8.27
C ALA A 263 14.30 -20.75 -9.56
N GLU A 264 13.01 -20.97 -9.87
CA GLU A 264 12.54 -21.59 -11.11
C GLU A 264 12.94 -20.80 -12.35
N ARG A 265 12.76 -19.47 -12.34
CA ARG A 265 13.19 -18.57 -13.42
C ARG A 265 14.71 -18.60 -13.61
N LYS A 266 15.47 -18.63 -12.51
CA LYS A 266 16.93 -18.73 -12.56
C LYS A 266 17.39 -20.10 -13.08
N ALA A 267 16.72 -21.19 -12.70
CA ALA A 267 16.99 -22.53 -13.19
C ALA A 267 16.65 -22.67 -14.68
N ALA A 268 15.51 -22.16 -15.12
CA ALA A 268 15.12 -22.12 -16.53
C ALA A 268 16.12 -21.34 -17.39
N ARG A 269 16.65 -20.24 -16.86
CA ARG A 269 17.67 -19.41 -17.53
C ARG A 269 19.04 -20.13 -17.64
N ASN A 270 19.33 -21.01 -16.70
CA ASN A 270 20.56 -21.81 -16.67
C ASN A 270 20.42 -23.18 -17.34
N GLY A 271 19.31 -23.46 -18.02
CA GLY A 271 19.08 -24.71 -18.74
C GLY A 271 18.83 -25.93 -17.84
N VAL A 272 18.52 -25.72 -16.55
CA VAL A 272 18.20 -26.79 -15.60
C VAL A 272 16.69 -26.97 -15.55
N THR A 273 16.17 -28.04 -16.15
CA THR A 273 14.77 -28.46 -15.99
C THR A 273 14.62 -29.25 -14.71
N PHE A 274 13.84 -28.75 -13.75
CA PHE A 274 13.40 -29.54 -12.61
C PHE A 274 12.35 -30.56 -13.11
N GLY A 275 12.72 -31.84 -13.14
CA GLY A 275 11.78 -32.90 -13.32
C GLY A 275 10.80 -32.95 -12.14
N ALA A 276 9.49 -33.05 -12.43
CA ALA A 276 8.46 -33.32 -11.44
C ALA A 276 8.77 -34.62 -10.69
N ILE A 277 8.83 -34.54 -9.38
CA ILE A 277 8.69 -35.68 -8.47
C ILE A 277 7.35 -35.58 -7.79
#